data_41169452ce0d74b6c690e6f0f4e52a81
#
_entry.id   41169452ce0d74b6c690e6f0f4e52a81
#
_cell.length_a   1.000
_cell.length_b   1.000
_cell.length_c   1.000
_cell.angle_alpha   90.00
_cell.angle_beta   90.00
_cell.angle_gamma   90.00
#
_symmetry.space_group_name_H-M   'P 1'
#
loop_
_entity.id
_entity.type
_entity.pdbx_description
1 polymer ?
#
loop_
_entity_poly.entity_id
_entity_poly.type
_entity_poly.pdbx_seq_one_letter_code
_entity_poly.pdbx_strand_id
1 'polypeptide(L)'
;MEEGKLIHLTLAGIKEAVSKYGTFPMIQPGGFVLEDATFEFNEPATEDQIRKLESHFNVSLPKDYKEFLALHNGLEFLDGIEILSIEDVMKYNETEDLPEKCFLIGYHFDGRYVIDSNRYEKGDLDYLFYLDSIDHFDEAVDLKANFEIWFDRLLSSNGNKYWEVERDVKAYYENIDE
;
A
#
# COMPACT_ATOMS: atom_id res chain seq x y z
N MET A 1 -5.82 -18.02 7.32
CA MET A 1 -6.80 -17.32 6.45
C MET A 1 -6.35 -17.58 5.03
N GLU A 2 -7.22 -17.67 4.06
CA GLU A 2 -6.83 -17.79 2.66
C GLU A 2 -6.29 -16.45 2.18
N GLU A 3 -5.20 -16.45 1.39
CA GLU A 3 -4.58 -15.24 0.80
C GLU A 3 -5.59 -14.47 -0.07
N GLY A 4 -5.66 -13.15 0.13
CA GLY A 4 -6.62 -12.23 -0.50
C GLY A 4 -7.93 -12.03 0.28
N LYS A 5 -8.22 -12.88 1.28
CA LYS A 5 -9.46 -12.76 2.05
C LYS A 5 -9.50 -11.51 2.93
N LEU A 6 -8.35 -11.10 3.46
CA LEU A 6 -8.27 -9.91 4.31
C LEU A 6 -8.62 -8.64 3.53
N ILE A 7 -8.26 -8.56 2.25
CA ILE A 7 -8.64 -7.44 1.37
C ILE A 7 -10.16 -7.23 1.34
N HIS A 8 -10.93 -8.31 1.15
CA HIS A 8 -12.39 -8.21 1.13
C HIS A 8 -12.97 -7.70 2.45
N LEU A 9 -12.42 -8.17 3.58
CA LEU A 9 -12.89 -7.77 4.90
C LEU A 9 -12.55 -6.30 5.19
N THR A 10 -11.33 -5.89 4.89
CA THR A 10 -10.85 -4.51 5.11
C THR A 10 -11.65 -3.52 4.25
N LEU A 11 -11.81 -3.78 2.95
CA LEU A 11 -12.59 -2.93 2.05
C LEU A 11 -14.08 -2.88 2.45
N ALA A 12 -14.67 -4.00 2.85
CA ALA A 12 -16.05 -4.02 3.32
C ALA A 12 -16.24 -3.16 4.58
N GLY A 13 -15.30 -3.24 5.52
CA GLY A 13 -15.31 -2.42 6.75
C GLY A 13 -15.23 -0.91 6.47
N ILE A 14 -14.34 -0.50 5.54
CA ILE A 14 -14.23 0.92 5.13
C ILE A 14 -15.54 1.39 4.49
N LYS A 15 -16.06 0.63 3.51
CA LYS A 15 -17.29 0.99 2.79
C LYS A 15 -18.49 1.08 3.73
N GLU A 16 -18.58 0.18 4.71
CA GLU A 16 -19.62 0.23 5.74
C GLU A 16 -19.47 1.49 6.59
N ALA A 17 -18.27 1.80 7.05
CA ALA A 17 -18.00 2.99 7.86
C ALA A 17 -18.34 4.28 7.10
N VAL A 18 -17.85 4.43 5.85
CA VAL A 18 -18.14 5.58 4.99
C VAL A 18 -19.64 5.70 4.71
N SER A 19 -20.33 4.59 4.43
CA SER A 19 -21.78 4.59 4.20
C SER A 19 -22.58 5.04 5.43
N LYS A 20 -22.11 4.67 6.63
CA LYS A 20 -22.82 4.95 7.88
C LYS A 20 -22.56 6.35 8.41
N TYR A 21 -21.35 6.85 8.25
CA TYR A 21 -20.92 8.10 8.87
C TYR A 21 -20.69 9.23 7.86
N GLY A 22 -20.73 8.96 6.56
CA GLY A 22 -20.45 9.92 5.49
C GLY A 22 -18.96 10.18 5.27
N THR A 23 -18.15 9.93 6.27
CA THR A 23 -16.69 10.10 6.28
C THR A 23 -16.04 8.97 7.08
N PHE A 24 -14.74 8.85 6.97
CA PHE A 24 -13.97 7.94 7.82
C PHE A 24 -13.14 8.79 8.80
N PRO A 25 -13.56 8.92 10.06
CA PRO A 25 -12.81 9.70 11.04
C PRO A 25 -11.48 9.01 11.34
N MET A 26 -10.38 9.71 11.14
CA MET A 26 -9.03 9.19 11.37
C MET A 26 -8.37 9.97 12.49
N ILE A 27 -7.79 9.23 13.44
CA ILE A 27 -7.04 9.83 14.55
C ILE A 27 -5.56 9.84 14.14
N GLN A 28 -4.99 11.02 14.06
CA GLN A 28 -3.59 11.24 13.76
C GLN A 28 -2.73 11.36 15.05
N PRO A 29 -1.41 11.23 14.95
CA PRO A 29 -0.51 11.49 16.09
C PRO A 29 -0.82 12.83 16.76
N GLY A 30 -0.73 12.87 18.09
CA GLY A 30 -1.13 14.06 18.87
C GLY A 30 -2.63 14.19 19.10
N GLY A 31 -3.44 13.21 18.70
CA GLY A 31 -4.90 13.17 18.93
C GLY A 31 -5.71 14.04 17.98
N PHE A 32 -5.12 14.51 16.88
CA PHE A 32 -5.87 15.20 15.82
C PHE A 32 -6.85 14.25 15.15
N VAL A 33 -8.10 14.71 14.97
CA VAL A 33 -9.12 13.97 14.23
C VAL A 33 -9.29 14.62 12.86
N LEU A 34 -9.05 13.84 11.80
CA LEU A 34 -9.46 14.17 10.46
C LEU A 34 -10.89 13.68 10.28
N GLU A 35 -11.84 14.61 10.19
CA GLU A 35 -13.27 14.30 10.13
C GLU A 35 -13.75 14.01 8.70
N ASP A 36 -12.96 14.36 7.70
CA ASP A 36 -13.30 14.40 6.29
C ASP A 36 -12.35 13.54 5.42
N ALA A 37 -11.74 12.51 6.00
CA ALA A 37 -10.97 11.55 5.22
C ALA A 37 -11.86 10.90 4.15
N THR A 38 -11.54 11.12 2.90
CA THR A 38 -12.23 10.54 1.74
C THR A 38 -11.48 9.36 1.20
N PHE A 39 -12.22 8.47 0.53
CA PHE A 39 -11.68 7.34 -0.21
C PHE A 39 -12.22 7.42 -1.64
N GLU A 40 -11.31 7.52 -2.60
CA GLU A 40 -11.65 7.48 -4.02
C GLU A 40 -11.28 6.12 -4.60
N PHE A 41 -12.30 5.27 -4.77
CA PHE A 41 -12.14 3.92 -5.29
C PHE A 41 -12.28 3.94 -6.82
N ASN A 42 -11.27 3.48 -7.52
CA ASN A 42 -11.38 3.26 -8.96
C ASN A 42 -12.28 2.03 -9.27
N GLU A 43 -12.82 1.98 -10.49
CA GLU A 43 -13.54 0.83 -10.99
C GLU A 43 -12.64 -0.44 -10.98
N PRO A 44 -13.21 -1.64 -10.87
CA PRO A 44 -12.43 -2.88 -10.90
C PRO A 44 -11.58 -3.03 -12.15
N ALA A 45 -10.37 -3.55 -11.99
CA ALA A 45 -9.56 -3.97 -13.13
C ALA A 45 -10.14 -5.23 -13.78
N THR A 46 -10.06 -5.29 -15.10
CA THR A 46 -10.39 -6.50 -15.86
C THR A 46 -9.25 -7.52 -15.78
N GLU A 47 -9.57 -8.79 -15.97
CA GLU A 47 -8.53 -9.84 -16.07
C GLU A 47 -7.50 -9.56 -17.16
N ASP A 48 -7.93 -8.92 -18.28
CA ASP A 48 -7.02 -8.56 -19.37
C ASP A 48 -6.01 -7.47 -18.96
N GLN A 49 -6.44 -6.48 -18.16
CA GLN A 49 -5.55 -5.46 -17.60
C GLN A 49 -4.54 -6.10 -16.63
N ILE A 50 -4.99 -6.99 -15.75
CA ILE A 50 -4.10 -7.71 -14.82
C ILE A 50 -3.07 -8.55 -15.60
N ARG A 51 -3.50 -9.32 -16.61
CA ARG A 51 -2.57 -10.08 -17.47
C ARG A 51 -1.58 -9.19 -18.23
N LYS A 52 -2.03 -8.02 -18.66
CA LYS A 52 -1.16 -7.04 -19.32
C LYS A 52 -0.07 -6.53 -18.38
N LEU A 53 -0.41 -6.26 -17.11
CA LEU A 53 0.56 -5.86 -16.08
C LEU A 53 1.59 -6.97 -15.82
N GLU A 54 1.14 -8.22 -15.62
CA GLU A 54 2.03 -9.37 -15.44
C GLU A 54 2.99 -9.55 -16.63
N SER A 55 2.46 -9.39 -17.85
CA SER A 55 3.26 -9.49 -19.08
C SER A 55 4.26 -8.34 -19.22
N HIS A 56 3.89 -7.12 -18.82
CA HIS A 56 4.72 -5.93 -18.90
C HIS A 56 6.00 -6.07 -18.06
N PHE A 57 5.87 -6.56 -16.84
CA PHE A 57 7.01 -6.76 -15.93
C PHE A 57 7.59 -8.17 -16.00
N ASN A 58 7.02 -9.07 -16.79
CA ASN A 58 7.39 -10.49 -16.84
C ASN A 58 7.39 -11.15 -15.44
N VAL A 59 6.32 -10.98 -14.68
CA VAL A 59 6.14 -11.46 -13.31
C VAL A 59 4.81 -12.19 -13.13
N SER A 60 4.72 -12.98 -12.06
CA SER A 60 3.44 -13.38 -11.47
C SER A 60 3.11 -12.43 -10.33
N LEU A 61 2.01 -11.69 -10.46
CA LEU A 61 1.57 -10.80 -9.38
C LEU A 61 1.13 -11.61 -8.15
N PRO A 62 1.38 -11.09 -6.92
CA PRO A 62 0.84 -11.66 -5.69
C PRO A 62 -0.68 -11.80 -5.74
N LYS A 63 -1.19 -12.90 -5.17
CA LYS A 63 -2.62 -13.21 -5.24
C LYS A 63 -3.47 -12.14 -4.55
N ASP A 64 -3.08 -11.69 -3.38
CA ASP A 64 -3.78 -10.66 -2.62
C ASP A 64 -3.78 -9.30 -3.33
N TYR A 65 -2.69 -8.93 -4.02
CA TYR A 65 -2.67 -7.72 -4.85
C TYR A 65 -3.59 -7.85 -6.07
N LYS A 66 -3.65 -9.03 -6.72
CA LYS A 66 -4.63 -9.28 -7.80
C LYS A 66 -6.07 -9.21 -7.31
N GLU A 67 -6.37 -9.73 -6.13
CA GLU A 67 -7.70 -9.62 -5.51
C GLU A 67 -8.08 -8.15 -5.26
N PHE A 68 -7.14 -7.32 -4.79
CA PHE A 68 -7.37 -5.89 -4.65
C PHE A 68 -7.68 -5.23 -6.00
N LEU A 69 -6.85 -5.44 -7.03
CA LEU A 69 -7.05 -4.88 -8.36
C LEU A 69 -8.36 -5.31 -8.99
N ALA A 70 -8.79 -6.56 -8.77
CA ALA A 70 -10.08 -7.08 -9.25
C ALA A 70 -11.28 -6.44 -8.54
N LEU A 71 -11.11 -5.83 -7.38
CA LEU A 71 -12.13 -5.07 -6.65
C LEU A 71 -12.04 -3.58 -6.99
N HIS A 72 -10.84 -3.04 -7.07
CA HIS A 72 -10.54 -1.64 -7.36
C HIS A 72 -9.19 -1.51 -8.07
N ASN A 73 -9.18 -0.95 -9.27
CA ASN A 73 -7.97 -0.64 -10.04
C ASN A 73 -7.31 0.64 -9.49
N GLY A 74 -6.85 0.57 -8.25
CA GLY A 74 -6.28 1.68 -7.52
C GLY A 74 -7.25 2.33 -6.52
N LEU A 75 -6.70 3.10 -5.63
CA LEU A 75 -7.39 3.77 -4.53
C LEU A 75 -6.58 4.98 -4.08
N GLU A 76 -7.24 6.13 -3.94
CA GLU A 76 -6.68 7.29 -3.27
C GLU A 76 -7.37 7.51 -1.92
N PHE A 77 -6.61 7.80 -0.87
CA PHE A 77 -7.13 8.19 0.42
C PHE A 77 -6.16 9.13 1.15
N LEU A 78 -6.71 9.98 2.02
CA LEU A 78 -5.93 10.92 2.82
C LEU A 78 -5.02 11.86 2.02
N ASP A 79 -5.49 12.39 0.89
CA ASP A 79 -4.83 13.46 0.14
C ASP A 79 -3.29 13.30 0.11
N GLY A 80 -2.83 12.19 -0.46
CA GLY A 80 -1.40 11.88 -0.60
C GLY A 80 -1.01 10.42 -0.31
N ILE A 81 -1.98 9.55 0.00
CA ILE A 81 -1.75 8.10 0.02
C ILE A 81 -2.52 7.48 -1.14
N GLU A 82 -1.80 6.86 -2.05
CA GLU A 82 -2.34 6.34 -3.29
C GLU A 82 -1.85 4.92 -3.57
N ILE A 83 -2.76 4.04 -3.94
CA ILE A 83 -2.47 2.80 -4.64
C ILE A 83 -2.78 3.04 -6.11
N LEU A 84 -1.79 2.91 -6.96
CA LEU A 84 -1.86 3.27 -8.37
C LEU A 84 -2.78 2.34 -9.17
N SER A 85 -3.40 2.91 -10.21
CA SER A 85 -4.04 2.12 -11.26
C SER A 85 -3.01 1.31 -12.04
N ILE A 86 -3.44 0.23 -12.72
CA ILE A 86 -2.56 -0.58 -13.58
C ILE A 86 -1.87 0.28 -14.64
N GLU A 87 -2.58 1.24 -15.21
CA GLU A 87 -2.06 2.16 -16.22
C GLU A 87 -0.96 3.05 -15.64
N ASP A 88 -1.14 3.56 -14.43
CA ASP A 88 -0.16 4.41 -13.76
C ASP A 88 1.03 3.60 -13.26
N VAL A 89 0.80 2.36 -12.75
CA VAL A 89 1.90 1.44 -12.42
C VAL A 89 2.80 1.22 -13.63
N MET A 90 2.25 0.91 -14.80
CA MET A 90 3.06 0.72 -16.01
C MET A 90 3.79 2.00 -16.42
N LYS A 91 3.12 3.15 -16.38
CA LYS A 91 3.64 4.44 -16.80
C LYS A 91 4.77 4.96 -15.90
N TYR A 92 4.55 4.95 -14.57
CA TYR A 92 5.52 5.54 -13.65
C TYR A 92 6.77 4.68 -13.49
N ASN A 93 6.64 3.37 -13.59
CA ASN A 93 7.80 2.47 -13.57
C ASN A 93 8.72 2.57 -14.80
N GLU A 94 8.33 3.26 -15.88
CA GLU A 94 9.23 3.53 -17.02
C GLU A 94 10.45 4.37 -16.62
N THR A 95 10.35 5.15 -15.55
CA THR A 95 11.40 6.06 -15.07
C THR A 95 12.00 5.67 -13.71
N GLU A 96 11.46 4.64 -13.05
CA GLU A 96 11.96 4.17 -11.76
C GLU A 96 13.22 3.31 -11.94
N ASP A 97 14.21 3.55 -11.07
CA ASP A 97 15.43 2.74 -11.00
C ASP A 97 15.26 1.65 -9.93
N LEU A 98 14.51 0.61 -10.29
CA LEU A 98 14.20 -0.54 -9.43
C LEU A 98 14.85 -1.81 -9.94
N PRO A 99 15.19 -2.78 -9.06
CA PRO A 99 15.69 -4.09 -9.47
C PRO A 99 14.70 -4.81 -10.38
N GLU A 100 15.23 -5.75 -11.17
CA GLU A 100 14.40 -6.61 -12.03
C GLU A 100 13.28 -7.28 -11.23
N LYS A 101 12.06 -7.25 -11.76
CA LYS A 101 10.82 -7.76 -11.13
C LYS A 101 10.38 -7.04 -9.85
N CYS A 102 10.99 -5.91 -9.53
CA CYS A 102 10.46 -4.97 -8.53
C CYS A 102 9.72 -3.85 -9.26
N PHE A 103 8.59 -3.43 -8.72
CA PHE A 103 7.80 -2.34 -9.32
C PHE A 103 7.03 -1.54 -8.27
N LEU A 104 6.98 -0.24 -8.50
CA LEU A 104 6.20 0.74 -7.76
C LEU A 104 4.70 0.46 -7.94
N ILE A 105 3.96 0.45 -6.82
CA ILE A 105 2.50 0.24 -6.80
C ILE A 105 1.73 1.39 -6.16
N GLY A 106 2.39 2.35 -5.56
CA GLY A 106 1.72 3.43 -4.86
C GLY A 106 2.65 4.39 -4.16
N TYR A 107 2.05 5.44 -3.62
CA TYR A 107 2.73 6.50 -2.90
C TYR A 107 2.20 6.66 -1.48
N HIS A 108 3.05 7.13 -0.60
CA HIS A 108 2.71 7.64 0.72
C HIS A 108 3.33 9.02 0.85
N PHE A 109 2.57 10.03 0.49
CA PHE A 109 3.06 11.37 0.22
C PHE A 109 4.16 11.32 -0.85
N ASP A 110 5.41 11.58 -0.50
CA ASP A 110 6.58 11.53 -1.37
C ASP A 110 7.31 10.17 -1.38
N GLY A 111 6.97 9.27 -0.45
CA GLY A 111 7.54 7.92 -0.40
C GLY A 111 6.80 6.94 -1.30
N ARG A 112 7.43 5.80 -1.58
CA ARG A 112 7.03 4.82 -2.60
C ARG A 112 6.81 3.44 -2.02
N TYR A 113 5.73 2.75 -2.43
CA TYR A 113 5.51 1.34 -2.12
C TYR A 113 5.91 0.47 -3.31
N VAL A 114 6.73 -0.54 -3.07
CA VAL A 114 7.30 -1.41 -4.09
C VAL A 114 7.02 -2.87 -3.78
N ILE A 115 6.56 -3.62 -4.77
CA ILE A 115 6.47 -5.10 -4.72
C ILE A 115 7.76 -5.69 -5.29
N ASP A 116 8.35 -6.66 -4.59
CA ASP A 116 9.39 -7.56 -5.09
C ASP A 116 8.77 -8.91 -5.48
N SER A 117 8.45 -9.07 -6.77
CA SER A 117 7.90 -10.32 -7.28
C SER A 117 8.89 -11.49 -7.25
N ASN A 118 10.21 -11.23 -7.18
CA ASN A 118 11.17 -12.33 -7.01
C ASN A 118 11.00 -13.04 -5.68
N ARG A 119 10.66 -12.29 -4.61
CA ARG A 119 10.35 -12.90 -3.31
C ARG A 119 9.09 -13.73 -3.39
N TYR A 120 8.02 -13.17 -3.93
CA TYR A 120 6.75 -13.87 -4.07
C TYR A 120 6.87 -15.16 -4.90
N GLU A 121 7.55 -15.11 -6.05
CA GLU A 121 7.79 -16.29 -6.92
C GLU A 121 8.61 -17.39 -6.23
N LYS A 122 9.42 -17.05 -5.22
CA LYS A 122 10.17 -18.00 -4.38
C LYS A 122 9.36 -18.51 -3.18
N GLY A 123 8.11 -18.06 -3.03
CA GLY A 123 7.23 -18.43 -1.92
C GLY A 123 7.43 -17.61 -0.64
N ASP A 124 8.18 -16.52 -0.70
CA ASP A 124 8.29 -15.56 0.39
C ASP A 124 7.11 -14.60 0.34
N LEU A 125 6.34 -14.54 1.44
CA LEU A 125 5.17 -13.68 1.55
C LEU A 125 5.51 -12.27 2.07
N ASP A 126 6.75 -12.03 2.49
CA ASP A 126 7.23 -10.71 2.92
C ASP A 126 7.86 -10.00 1.71
N TYR A 127 7.05 -9.56 0.76
CA TYR A 127 7.50 -9.05 -0.54
C TYR A 127 7.26 -7.53 -0.74
N LEU A 128 6.78 -6.82 0.28
CA LEU A 128 6.46 -5.40 0.17
C LEU A 128 7.52 -4.54 0.84
N PHE A 129 7.92 -3.47 0.15
CA PHE A 129 8.93 -2.51 0.57
C PHE A 129 8.40 -1.08 0.55
N TYR A 130 9.00 -0.23 1.38
CA TYR A 130 8.82 1.21 1.37
C TYR A 130 10.15 1.91 1.13
N LEU A 131 10.15 2.93 0.27
CA LEU A 131 11.29 3.81 0.01
C LEU A 131 10.88 5.25 0.28
N ASP A 132 11.70 6.01 0.96
CA ASP A 132 11.54 7.46 0.99
C ASP A 132 11.87 8.09 -0.37
N SER A 133 11.51 9.36 -0.57
CA SER A 133 11.49 10.01 -1.90
C SER A 133 12.84 10.00 -2.62
N ILE A 134 13.93 10.07 -1.89
CA ILE A 134 15.30 10.14 -2.44
C ILE A 134 16.10 8.86 -2.32
N ASP A 135 15.54 7.83 -1.65
CA ASP A 135 16.25 6.60 -1.37
C ASP A 135 16.40 5.71 -2.61
N HIS A 136 17.51 5.00 -2.69
CA HIS A 136 17.72 3.89 -3.61
C HIS A 136 17.15 2.60 -3.01
N PHE A 137 16.91 1.59 -3.85
CA PHE A 137 16.27 0.34 -3.42
C PHE A 137 17.06 -0.43 -2.36
N ASP A 138 18.38 -0.27 -2.29
CA ASP A 138 19.23 -0.87 -1.25
C ASP A 138 19.03 -0.26 0.15
N GLU A 139 18.39 0.91 0.21
CA GLU A 139 17.99 1.59 1.46
C GLU A 139 16.51 1.31 1.82
N ALA A 140 15.79 0.53 0.99
CA ALA A 140 14.38 0.26 1.17
C ALA A 140 14.07 -0.43 2.50
N VAL A 141 13.02 0.04 3.16
CA VAL A 141 12.48 -0.58 4.37
C VAL A 141 11.65 -1.80 3.99
N ASP A 142 12.08 -2.97 4.44
CA ASP A 142 11.31 -4.21 4.33
C ASP A 142 10.14 -4.17 5.33
N LEU A 143 8.91 -4.08 4.83
CA LEU A 143 7.71 -3.93 5.65
C LEU A 143 7.31 -5.22 6.39
N LYS A 144 7.98 -6.36 6.11
CA LYS A 144 7.68 -7.68 6.68
C LYS A 144 6.19 -8.00 6.56
N ALA A 145 5.66 -7.81 5.37
CA ALA A 145 4.25 -7.98 5.06
C ALA A 145 4.02 -8.28 3.57
N ASN A 146 2.91 -8.93 3.29
CA ASN A 146 2.29 -8.97 1.98
C ASN A 146 1.35 -7.76 1.81
N PHE A 147 0.74 -7.63 0.64
CA PHE A 147 -0.11 -6.49 0.32
C PHE A 147 -1.33 -6.40 1.24
N GLU A 148 -2.06 -7.50 1.49
CA GLU A 148 -3.27 -7.47 2.31
C GLU A 148 -3.01 -7.14 3.78
N ILE A 149 -1.91 -7.65 4.37
CA ILE A 149 -1.52 -7.35 5.75
C ILE A 149 -1.06 -5.89 5.88
N TRP A 150 -0.25 -5.42 4.93
CA TRP A 150 0.18 -4.04 4.89
C TRP A 150 -1.01 -3.08 4.76
N PHE A 151 -1.93 -3.34 3.83
CA PHE A 151 -3.10 -2.50 3.59
C PHE A 151 -4.00 -2.40 4.82
N ASP A 152 -4.29 -3.54 5.47
CA ASP A 152 -5.08 -3.57 6.71
C ASP A 152 -4.40 -2.79 7.86
N ARG A 153 -3.08 -2.96 8.03
CA ARG A 153 -2.32 -2.23 9.05
C ARG A 153 -2.25 -0.73 8.75
N LEU A 154 -2.03 -0.34 7.50
CA LEU A 154 -2.01 1.06 7.10
C LEU A 154 -3.33 1.76 7.44
N LEU A 155 -4.45 1.14 7.15
CA LEU A 155 -5.77 1.67 7.49
C LEU A 155 -6.03 1.66 9.00
N SER A 156 -5.67 0.58 9.69
CA SER A 156 -5.80 0.47 11.15
C SER A 156 -4.93 1.47 11.91
N SER A 157 -3.82 1.90 11.30
CA SER A 157 -2.95 2.96 11.83
C SER A 157 -3.34 4.37 11.35
N ASN A 158 -4.54 4.51 10.74
CA ASN A 158 -5.03 5.79 10.20
C ASN A 158 -4.10 6.42 9.16
N GLY A 159 -3.52 5.59 8.28
CA GLY A 159 -2.58 6.04 7.26
C GLY A 159 -1.19 6.38 7.77
N ASN A 160 -0.89 6.14 9.05
CA ASN A 160 0.45 6.40 9.58
C ASN A 160 1.44 5.31 9.15
N LYS A 161 2.71 5.66 9.05
CA LYS A 161 3.82 4.73 8.82
C LYS A 161 4.03 3.85 10.06
N TYR A 162 3.19 2.82 10.24
CA TYR A 162 3.21 1.96 11.43
C TYR A 162 4.56 1.22 11.63
N TRP A 163 5.36 1.09 10.58
CA TRP A 163 6.69 0.47 10.62
C TRP A 163 7.77 1.36 11.23
N GLU A 164 7.51 2.67 11.35
CA GLU A 164 8.39 3.64 12.01
C GLU A 164 8.09 3.82 13.50
N VAL A 165 7.04 3.16 14.02
CA VAL A 165 6.66 3.28 15.43
C VAL A 165 7.75 2.70 16.31
N GLU A 166 8.46 3.57 17.01
CA GLU A 166 9.48 3.22 17.97
C GLU A 166 8.90 2.34 19.08
N ARG A 167 9.55 1.21 19.32
CA ARG A 167 9.18 0.29 20.41
C ARG A 167 9.90 0.60 21.71
N ASP A 168 10.96 1.41 21.66
CA ASP A 168 11.72 1.84 22.81
C ASP A 168 11.18 3.18 23.32
N VAL A 169 10.64 3.19 24.54
CA VAL A 169 10.08 4.38 25.18
C VAL A 169 11.10 5.51 25.30
N LYS A 170 12.39 5.18 25.51
CA LYS A 170 13.46 6.17 25.63
C LYS A 170 13.72 6.86 24.29
N ALA A 171 13.86 6.09 23.21
CA ALA A 171 14.01 6.61 21.86
C ALA A 171 12.81 7.48 21.45
N TYR A 172 11.59 7.09 21.85
CA TYR A 172 10.38 7.90 21.59
C TYR A 172 10.47 9.31 22.19
N TYR A 173 10.95 9.45 23.44
CA TYR A 173 11.09 10.77 24.07
C TYR A 173 12.28 11.57 23.54
N GLU A 174 13.34 10.92 23.08
CA GLU A 174 14.51 11.59 22.50
C GLU A 174 14.18 12.23 21.13
N ASN A 175 13.28 11.64 20.35
CA ASN A 175 12.87 12.15 19.03
C ASN A 175 11.80 13.27 19.07
N ILE A 176 11.14 13.51 20.20
CA ILE A 176 10.13 14.59 20.33
C ILE A 176 10.79 15.97 20.55
N ASP A 177 12.04 16.01 20.97
CA ASP A 177 12.75 17.25 21.31
C ASP A 177 13.55 17.86 20.12
N GLU A 178 13.48 17.25 18.92
CA GLU A 178 14.03 17.78 17.68
C GLU A 178 12.96 18.44 16.80
#